data_cc906688e27d08717600013aa63d7554
#
_entry.id   cc906688e27d08717600013aa63d7554
#
_cell.length_a   1.000
_cell.length_b   1.000
_cell.length_c   1.000
_cell.angle_alpha   90.00
_cell.angle_beta   90.00
_cell.angle_gamma   90.00
#
_symmetry.space_group_name_H-M   'P 1'
#
loop_
_entity.id
_entity.type
_entity.pdbx_description
1 polymer ?
#
loop_
_entity_poly.entity_id
_entity_poly.type
_entity_poly.pdbx_seq_one_letter_code
_entity_poly.pdbx_strand_id
1 'polypeptide(L)'
;MAKIGFLALAARWFWDTKMSDSRFAEEVQSQIESIKASFGASHQIISGGLITTEESAKSAADKFKEANVDSLIACCVMWSEDQPLLRVLEELRDTPLLLWCWTPGTALPESLTALDLIRWSGPVGAQQISGALRRSGRKFTFLIGNHNEKETIREIQEFLAAAAVARSLRHARIGVLPYRYDVMTNTWVDEFDLMSKIGLDVIYISVGQLASSAASVRDEEVKSYVDGLQGMHVSAQVSPKGLLEAARISLAVAKIVKDQRLDAISIGDCNDELHTVLKCRPCLYLPSVFEQGVVVGSEADLLGVLAQLMLARLSGQPTLFTEIFTYDEQQNQILVGHPGMHDIRLAESRSAVTITPDYEYPKEEAGVWMAFCVKPGPVTLLAISSDRDGFHFVTTKGEALPAKGRLQGYPNALVKLDMPLKSFFAATTAVGTTQHWALVPGDLRATISKLAYVLGIDCTILDKA
;
A
#
# COMPACT_ATOMS: atom_id res chain seq x y z
N MET A 1 4.09 5.11 13.72
CA MET A 1 3.37 4.30 14.74
C MET A 1 1.90 4.66 14.64
N ALA A 2 1.04 3.70 14.23
CA ALA A 2 -0.39 3.96 14.12
C ALA A 2 -1.05 4.10 15.49
N LYS A 3 -2.04 5.00 15.60
CA LYS A 3 -2.86 5.20 16.79
C LYS A 3 -4.17 4.42 16.64
N ILE A 4 -4.40 3.45 17.49
CA ILE A 4 -5.54 2.54 17.42
C ILE A 4 -6.49 2.84 18.56
N GLY A 5 -7.73 3.20 18.25
CA GLY A 5 -8.81 3.24 19.22
C GLY A 5 -9.30 1.81 19.49
N PHE A 6 -9.11 1.30 20.70
CA PHE A 6 -9.61 -0.01 21.08
C PHE A 6 -10.73 0.14 22.11
N LEU A 7 -11.84 -0.55 21.89
CA LEU A 7 -12.95 -0.65 22.83
C LEU A 7 -13.45 -2.10 22.93
N ALA A 8 -13.78 -2.49 24.15
CA ALA A 8 -14.44 -3.74 24.45
C ALA A 8 -15.94 -3.49 24.63
N LEU A 9 -16.77 -4.39 24.11
CA LEU A 9 -18.22 -4.27 24.15
C LEU A 9 -18.82 -5.35 25.04
N ALA A 10 -19.77 -4.95 25.87
CA ALA A 10 -20.57 -5.86 26.71
C ALA A 10 -22.02 -5.38 26.83
N ALA A 11 -22.93 -6.28 27.16
CA ALA A 11 -24.32 -5.94 27.37
C ALA A 11 -24.51 -5.25 28.72
N ARG A 12 -25.14 -4.06 28.71
CA ARG A 12 -25.41 -3.26 29.88
C ARG A 12 -26.23 -4.03 30.93
N TRP A 13 -27.35 -4.65 30.51
CA TRP A 13 -28.27 -5.35 31.38
C TRP A 13 -27.60 -6.47 32.19
N PHE A 14 -26.56 -7.10 31.62
CA PHE A 14 -25.80 -8.13 32.30
C PHE A 14 -24.71 -7.53 33.21
N TRP A 15 -24.03 -6.47 32.75
CA TRP A 15 -22.95 -5.82 33.49
C TRP A 15 -23.46 -5.08 34.72
N ASP A 16 -24.60 -4.39 34.60
CA ASP A 16 -25.19 -3.60 35.70
C ASP A 16 -26.02 -4.43 36.68
N THR A 17 -26.40 -5.67 36.31
CA THR A 17 -27.15 -6.54 37.23
C THR A 17 -26.21 -7.27 38.19
N LYS A 18 -26.72 -7.63 39.39
CA LYS A 18 -25.99 -8.40 40.40
C LYS A 18 -25.53 -9.80 39.93
N MET A 19 -25.69 -10.14 38.66
CA MET A 19 -25.20 -11.39 38.07
C MET A 19 -23.69 -11.33 37.77
N SER A 20 -23.05 -10.16 37.70
CA SER A 20 -21.60 -10.01 37.65
C SER A 20 -21.06 -9.93 39.07
N ASP A 21 -20.55 -11.02 39.62
CA ASP A 21 -19.74 -10.93 40.82
C ASP A 21 -18.41 -10.22 40.54
N SER A 22 -17.73 -9.75 41.57
CA SER A 22 -16.46 -9.03 41.44
C SER A 22 -15.40 -9.86 40.68
N ARG A 23 -15.40 -11.17 40.86
CA ARG A 23 -14.47 -12.09 40.18
C ARG A 23 -14.71 -12.16 38.68
N PHE A 24 -15.96 -12.18 38.24
CA PHE A 24 -16.31 -12.16 36.83
C PHE A 24 -15.83 -10.85 36.18
N ALA A 25 -16.05 -9.70 36.82
CA ALA A 25 -15.60 -8.40 36.30
C ALA A 25 -14.06 -8.32 36.21
N GLU A 26 -13.36 -8.84 37.24
CA GLU A 26 -11.88 -8.92 37.23
C GLU A 26 -11.35 -9.81 36.10
N GLU A 27 -11.99 -10.96 35.87
CA GLU A 27 -11.62 -11.87 34.78
C GLU A 27 -11.81 -11.22 33.40
N VAL A 28 -12.93 -10.54 33.14
CA VAL A 28 -13.19 -9.82 31.90
C VAL A 28 -12.17 -8.70 31.71
N GLN A 29 -11.87 -7.93 32.76
CA GLN A 29 -10.86 -6.88 32.69
C GLN A 29 -9.47 -7.44 32.38
N SER A 30 -9.08 -8.55 32.99
CA SER A 30 -7.81 -9.24 32.70
C SER A 30 -7.75 -9.72 31.27
N GLN A 31 -8.83 -10.23 30.69
CA GLN A 31 -8.93 -10.61 29.29
C GLN A 31 -8.77 -9.41 28.37
N ILE A 32 -9.40 -8.29 28.66
CA ILE A 32 -9.25 -7.04 27.90
C ILE A 32 -7.79 -6.59 27.87
N GLU A 33 -7.09 -6.63 29.00
CA GLU A 33 -5.67 -6.28 29.06
C GLU A 33 -4.80 -7.27 28.25
N SER A 34 -5.10 -8.58 28.32
CA SER A 34 -4.42 -9.59 27.50
C SER A 34 -4.63 -9.35 25.99
N ILE A 35 -5.85 -9.04 25.58
CA ILE A 35 -6.18 -8.69 24.19
C ILE A 35 -5.37 -7.46 23.75
N LYS A 36 -5.33 -6.41 24.54
CA LYS A 36 -4.54 -5.20 24.22
C LYS A 36 -3.06 -5.49 24.13
N ALA A 37 -2.52 -6.32 24.99
CA ALA A 37 -1.12 -6.72 24.98
C ALA A 37 -0.74 -7.50 23.70
N SER A 38 -1.69 -8.23 23.08
CA SER A 38 -1.46 -9.00 21.86
C SER A 38 -1.16 -8.16 20.62
N PHE A 39 -1.50 -6.87 20.62
CA PHE A 39 -1.18 -5.97 19.51
C PHE A 39 0.32 -5.61 19.40
N GLY A 40 1.10 -5.86 20.43
CA GLY A 40 2.54 -5.57 20.47
C GLY A 40 2.87 -4.08 20.59
N ALA A 41 4.17 -3.76 20.64
CA ALA A 41 4.67 -2.41 20.84
C ALA A 41 4.74 -1.55 19.58
N SER A 42 4.37 -2.10 18.41
CA SER A 42 4.44 -1.39 17.12
C SER A 42 3.36 -0.33 16.92
N HIS A 43 2.33 -0.34 17.77
CA HIS A 43 1.18 0.57 17.71
C HIS A 43 0.94 1.27 19.05
N GLN A 44 0.35 2.46 18.97
CA GLN A 44 -0.14 3.17 20.16
C GLN A 44 -1.62 2.84 20.36
N ILE A 45 -1.95 2.10 21.44
CA ILE A 45 -3.32 1.76 21.78
C ILE A 45 -3.93 2.86 22.64
N ILE A 46 -4.99 3.47 22.16
CA ILE A 46 -5.85 4.40 22.91
C ILE A 46 -7.03 3.60 23.40
N SER A 47 -7.08 3.30 24.69
CA SER A 47 -8.15 2.49 25.26
C SER A 47 -9.41 3.32 25.55
N GLY A 48 -10.53 2.92 24.94
CA GLY A 48 -11.87 3.41 25.29
C GLY A 48 -12.46 2.70 26.53
N GLY A 49 -11.86 1.55 26.93
CA GLY A 49 -12.34 0.73 28.00
C GLY A 49 -13.50 -0.20 27.61
N LEU A 50 -14.24 -0.65 28.58
CA LEU A 50 -15.47 -1.44 28.43
C LEU A 50 -16.66 -0.51 28.21
N ILE A 51 -17.35 -0.68 27.09
CA ILE A 51 -18.47 0.17 26.67
C ILE A 51 -19.77 -0.57 26.89
N THR A 52 -20.58 -0.03 27.80
CA THR A 52 -21.90 -0.57 28.18
C THR A 52 -23.00 0.50 28.21
N THR A 53 -22.65 1.79 28.25
CA THR A 53 -23.58 2.91 28.35
C THR A 53 -23.29 4.02 27.38
N GLU A 54 -24.23 4.94 27.16
CA GLU A 54 -23.99 6.16 26.38
C GLU A 54 -22.85 7.03 26.93
N GLU A 55 -22.72 7.11 28.25
CA GLU A 55 -21.65 7.91 28.88
C GLU A 55 -20.27 7.31 28.59
N SER A 56 -20.13 5.97 28.77
CA SER A 56 -18.87 5.29 28.40
C SER A 56 -18.55 5.41 26.90
N ALA A 57 -19.58 5.34 26.05
CA ALA A 57 -19.43 5.53 24.61
C ALA A 57 -18.95 6.94 24.26
N LYS A 58 -19.56 7.98 24.84
CA LYS A 58 -19.15 9.37 24.66
C LYS A 58 -17.72 9.60 25.14
N SER A 59 -17.39 9.14 26.32
CA SER A 59 -16.03 9.26 26.88
C SER A 59 -14.98 8.60 25.98
N ALA A 60 -15.29 7.43 25.41
CA ALA A 60 -14.39 6.77 24.46
C ALA A 60 -14.26 7.56 23.15
N ALA A 61 -15.37 8.06 22.59
CA ALA A 61 -15.36 8.87 21.38
C ALA A 61 -14.52 10.14 21.55
N ASP A 62 -14.68 10.86 22.66
CA ASP A 62 -13.91 12.07 22.96
C ASP A 62 -12.40 11.77 23.02
N LYS A 63 -11.99 10.69 23.72
CA LYS A 63 -10.59 10.24 23.77
C LYS A 63 -10.03 9.92 22.39
N PHE A 64 -10.81 9.23 21.54
CA PHE A 64 -10.37 8.84 20.21
C PHE A 64 -10.23 10.04 19.28
N LYS A 65 -11.13 11.01 19.37
CA LYS A 65 -11.04 12.28 18.64
C LYS A 65 -9.81 13.09 19.06
N GLU A 66 -9.61 13.28 20.37
CA GLU A 66 -8.45 14.00 20.90
C GLU A 66 -7.14 13.36 20.50
N ALA A 67 -7.07 12.01 20.57
CA ALA A 67 -5.88 11.27 20.12
C ALA A 67 -5.74 11.24 18.60
N ASN A 68 -6.78 11.58 17.83
CA ASN A 68 -6.83 11.49 16.38
C ASN A 68 -6.44 10.10 15.89
N VAL A 69 -7.21 9.08 16.30
CA VAL A 69 -6.92 7.67 16.00
C VAL A 69 -7.01 7.35 14.51
N ASP A 70 -6.17 6.43 14.03
CA ASP A 70 -6.11 6.02 12.63
C ASP A 70 -7.15 4.96 12.28
N SER A 71 -7.56 4.18 13.27
CA SER A 71 -8.54 3.10 13.12
C SER A 71 -9.19 2.77 14.47
N LEU A 72 -10.33 2.05 14.40
CA LEU A 72 -11.05 1.54 15.56
C LEU A 72 -11.09 0.01 15.53
N ILE A 73 -10.87 -0.60 16.68
CA ILE A 73 -11.16 -2.02 16.95
C ILE A 73 -12.25 -2.10 17.99
N ALA A 74 -13.42 -2.60 17.61
CA ALA A 74 -14.55 -2.87 18.48
C ALA A 74 -14.63 -4.38 18.74
N CYS A 75 -14.24 -4.82 19.94
CA CYS A 75 -14.16 -6.22 20.32
C CYS A 75 -15.38 -6.63 21.16
N CYS A 76 -16.21 -7.55 20.64
CA CYS A 76 -17.29 -8.17 21.39
C CYS A 76 -16.70 -9.20 22.35
N VAL A 77 -16.38 -8.80 23.57
CA VAL A 77 -15.76 -9.67 24.59
C VAL A 77 -16.77 -10.60 25.27
N MET A 78 -18.06 -10.37 25.04
CA MET A 78 -19.20 -11.19 25.45
C MET A 78 -20.42 -10.80 24.60
N TRP A 79 -21.62 -11.20 25.04
CA TRP A 79 -22.86 -10.62 24.50
C TRP A 79 -22.81 -9.09 24.61
N SER A 80 -23.09 -8.40 23.50
CA SER A 80 -22.93 -6.95 23.39
C SER A 80 -24.12 -6.32 22.69
N GLU A 81 -24.48 -5.12 23.11
CA GLU A 81 -25.53 -4.28 22.51
C GLU A 81 -24.92 -3.38 21.43
N ASP A 82 -25.72 -3.02 20.42
CA ASP A 82 -25.27 -2.23 19.27
C ASP A 82 -25.24 -0.71 19.54
N GLN A 83 -26.23 -0.19 20.32
CA GLN A 83 -26.40 1.24 20.52
C GLN A 83 -25.14 1.95 21.07
N PRO A 84 -24.42 1.43 22.08
CA PRO A 84 -23.23 2.11 22.58
C PRO A 84 -22.15 2.26 21.50
N LEU A 85 -21.94 1.25 20.62
CA LEU A 85 -20.98 1.38 19.54
C LEU A 85 -21.45 2.39 18.49
N LEU A 86 -22.73 2.41 18.14
CA LEU A 86 -23.27 3.39 17.20
C LEU A 86 -23.05 4.82 17.70
N ARG A 87 -23.16 5.08 18.99
CA ARG A 87 -22.84 6.39 19.60
C ARG A 87 -21.37 6.78 19.43
N VAL A 88 -20.43 5.85 19.65
CA VAL A 88 -19.00 6.11 19.36
C VAL A 88 -18.81 6.49 17.90
N LEU A 89 -19.46 5.78 16.98
CA LEU A 89 -19.30 5.96 15.54
C LEU A 89 -19.96 7.22 14.98
N GLU A 90 -20.94 7.81 15.64
CA GLU A 90 -21.52 9.11 15.26
C GLU A 90 -20.46 10.20 15.19
N GLU A 91 -19.47 10.15 16.08
CA GLU A 91 -18.38 11.11 16.17
C GLU A 91 -17.14 10.74 15.33
N LEU A 92 -17.08 9.49 14.82
CA LEU A 92 -15.93 8.91 14.14
C LEU A 92 -16.34 8.25 12.82
N ARG A 93 -17.15 8.96 12.02
CA ARG A 93 -17.84 8.42 10.82
C ARG A 93 -16.89 7.82 9.79
N ASP A 94 -15.75 8.47 9.55
CA ASP A 94 -14.81 8.10 8.49
C ASP A 94 -13.62 7.27 8.99
N THR A 95 -13.59 6.94 10.29
CA THR A 95 -12.50 6.16 10.86
C THR A 95 -12.69 4.68 10.52
N PRO A 96 -11.73 3.98 9.89
CA PRO A 96 -11.82 2.55 9.60
C PRO A 96 -12.15 1.73 10.84
N LEU A 97 -13.11 0.80 10.72
CA LEU A 97 -13.61 -0.01 11.82
C LEU A 97 -13.35 -1.50 11.58
N LEU A 98 -12.74 -2.16 12.57
CA LEU A 98 -12.71 -3.62 12.71
C LEU A 98 -13.72 -4.03 13.79
N LEU A 99 -14.74 -4.78 13.42
CA LEU A 99 -15.64 -5.45 14.34
C LEU A 99 -15.10 -6.85 14.62
N TRP A 100 -14.69 -7.08 15.86
CA TRP A 100 -14.07 -8.32 16.28
C TRP A 100 -15.00 -9.16 17.12
N CYS A 101 -15.40 -10.33 16.60
CA CYS A 101 -16.10 -11.38 17.32
C CYS A 101 -15.06 -12.22 18.06
N TRP A 102 -14.97 -12.02 19.37
CA TRP A 102 -14.03 -12.72 20.24
C TRP A 102 -14.76 -13.73 21.14
N THR A 103 -14.08 -14.81 21.50
CA THR A 103 -14.53 -15.78 22.50
C THR A 103 -13.37 -16.14 23.43
N PRO A 104 -13.66 -16.57 24.69
CA PRO A 104 -12.62 -16.92 25.66
C PRO A 104 -11.69 -18.05 25.25
N GLY A 105 -12.10 -18.89 24.33
CA GLY A 105 -11.32 -20.00 23.80
C GLY A 105 -11.65 -20.34 22.36
N THR A 106 -10.90 -21.25 21.76
CA THR A 106 -11.03 -21.70 20.36
C THR A 106 -11.88 -22.96 20.21
N ALA A 107 -12.14 -23.66 21.31
CA ALA A 107 -12.99 -24.86 21.32
C ALA A 107 -14.09 -24.71 22.38
N LEU A 108 -15.25 -25.26 22.08
CA LEU A 108 -16.37 -25.28 23.03
C LEU A 108 -16.01 -26.12 24.26
N PRO A 109 -16.25 -25.62 25.48
CA PRO A 109 -16.17 -26.43 26.70
C PRO A 109 -17.17 -27.60 26.65
N GLU A 110 -16.89 -28.66 27.39
CA GLU A 110 -17.81 -29.80 27.51
C GLU A 110 -19.16 -29.41 28.11
N SER A 111 -19.17 -28.37 28.99
CA SER A 111 -20.38 -27.80 29.55
C SER A 111 -20.22 -26.30 29.74
N LEU A 112 -21.32 -25.58 29.64
CA LEU A 112 -21.40 -24.14 29.87
C LEU A 112 -22.48 -23.89 30.96
N THR A 113 -22.13 -23.12 31.96
CA THR A 113 -23.13 -22.50 32.85
C THR A 113 -23.85 -21.35 32.12
N ALA A 114 -24.93 -20.83 32.70
CA ALA A 114 -25.58 -19.63 32.14
C ALA A 114 -24.65 -18.41 32.12
N LEU A 115 -23.73 -18.32 33.06
CA LEU A 115 -22.70 -17.26 33.10
C LEU A 115 -21.68 -17.44 31.98
N ASP A 116 -21.20 -18.67 31.75
CA ASP A 116 -20.29 -18.99 30.65
C ASP A 116 -20.95 -18.72 29.30
N LEU A 117 -22.25 -19.06 29.15
CA LEU A 117 -22.97 -18.79 27.91
C LEU A 117 -22.90 -17.31 27.53
N ILE A 118 -23.06 -16.38 28.48
CA ILE A 118 -23.00 -14.94 28.22
C ILE A 118 -21.58 -14.53 27.81
N ARG A 119 -20.56 -15.05 28.49
CA ARG A 119 -19.13 -14.81 28.12
C ARG A 119 -18.78 -15.33 26.75
N TRP A 120 -19.35 -16.46 26.34
CA TRP A 120 -19.11 -17.06 25.03
C TRP A 120 -20.01 -16.50 23.93
N SER A 121 -20.92 -15.59 24.26
CA SER A 121 -21.87 -14.99 23.33
C SER A 121 -21.34 -13.77 22.54
N GLY A 122 -20.02 -13.67 22.34
CA GLY A 122 -19.44 -12.71 21.40
C GLY A 122 -20.08 -12.77 20.00
N PRO A 123 -20.38 -13.97 19.43
CA PRO A 123 -21.10 -14.11 18.17
C PRO A 123 -22.47 -13.44 18.15
N VAL A 124 -23.23 -13.48 19.23
CA VAL A 124 -24.57 -12.83 19.32
C VAL A 124 -24.41 -11.32 19.21
N GLY A 125 -23.49 -10.72 19.99
CA GLY A 125 -23.21 -9.29 19.92
C GLY A 125 -22.70 -8.85 18.56
N ALA A 126 -21.75 -9.60 17.98
CA ALA A 126 -21.18 -9.29 16.66
C ALA A 126 -22.24 -9.33 15.55
N GLN A 127 -23.17 -10.28 15.57
CA GLN A 127 -24.26 -10.36 14.59
C GLN A 127 -25.26 -9.21 14.78
N GLN A 128 -25.65 -8.89 15.98
CA GLN A 128 -26.54 -7.76 16.27
C GLN A 128 -25.91 -6.45 15.78
N ILE A 129 -24.66 -6.19 16.15
CA ILE A 129 -23.91 -4.99 15.77
C ILE A 129 -23.70 -4.92 14.26
N SER A 130 -23.31 -6.01 13.61
CA SER A 130 -23.11 -6.01 12.16
C SER A 130 -24.39 -5.69 11.39
N GLY A 131 -25.53 -6.19 11.86
CA GLY A 131 -26.85 -5.85 11.32
C GLY A 131 -27.17 -4.35 11.44
N ALA A 132 -26.91 -3.75 12.58
CA ALA A 132 -27.11 -2.32 12.84
C ALA A 132 -26.16 -1.46 11.98
N LEU A 133 -24.88 -1.83 11.89
CA LEU A 133 -23.89 -1.14 11.03
C LEU A 133 -24.28 -1.17 9.55
N ARG A 134 -24.72 -2.32 9.04
CA ARG A 134 -25.23 -2.44 7.67
C ARG A 134 -26.43 -1.54 7.40
N ARG A 135 -27.40 -1.52 8.30
CA ARG A 135 -28.59 -0.68 8.17
C ARG A 135 -28.26 0.83 8.23
N SER A 136 -27.23 1.23 8.95
CA SER A 136 -26.75 2.62 9.00
C SER A 136 -25.79 2.98 7.84
N GLY A 137 -25.49 2.06 6.92
CA GLY A 137 -24.55 2.27 5.81
C GLY A 137 -23.07 2.34 6.26
N ARG A 138 -22.78 1.97 7.51
CA ARG A 138 -21.43 2.01 8.07
C ARG A 138 -20.59 0.82 7.54
N LYS A 139 -19.47 1.09 6.89
CA LYS A 139 -18.49 0.07 6.50
C LYS A 139 -17.69 -0.41 7.70
N PHE A 140 -17.40 -1.70 7.74
CA PHE A 140 -16.56 -2.32 8.76
C PHE A 140 -15.90 -3.59 8.22
N THR A 141 -14.68 -3.86 8.63
CA THR A 141 -14.04 -5.17 8.46
C THR A 141 -14.50 -6.08 9.58
N PHE A 142 -14.79 -7.34 9.30
CA PHE A 142 -15.18 -8.33 10.29
C PHE A 142 -14.06 -9.32 10.54
N LEU A 143 -13.85 -9.66 11.81
CA LEU A 143 -12.90 -10.67 12.26
C LEU A 143 -13.56 -11.57 13.29
N ILE A 144 -13.29 -12.88 13.22
CA ILE A 144 -13.62 -13.86 14.24
C ILE A 144 -12.35 -14.60 14.66
N GLY A 145 -12.18 -14.79 15.97
CA GLY A 145 -11.06 -15.58 16.49
C GLY A 145 -10.58 -15.10 17.85
N ASN A 146 -9.69 -15.90 18.47
CA ASN A 146 -9.09 -15.60 19.75
C ASN A 146 -7.73 -14.90 19.57
N HIS A 147 -7.40 -13.95 20.44
CA HIS A 147 -6.14 -13.18 20.39
C HIS A 147 -4.88 -14.03 20.58
N ASN A 148 -4.99 -15.29 21.00
CA ASN A 148 -3.87 -16.23 21.10
C ASN A 148 -3.58 -16.96 19.78
N GLU A 149 -4.44 -16.82 18.77
CA GLU A 149 -4.27 -17.44 17.46
C GLU A 149 -3.43 -16.54 16.57
N LYS A 150 -2.35 -17.11 15.99
CA LYS A 150 -1.46 -16.37 15.08
C LYS A 150 -2.20 -15.79 13.87
N GLU A 151 -3.18 -16.52 13.37
CA GLU A 151 -4.00 -16.10 12.22
C GLU A 151 -4.83 -14.86 12.56
N THR A 152 -5.52 -14.87 13.71
CA THR A 152 -6.29 -13.72 14.21
C THR A 152 -5.41 -12.47 14.35
N ILE A 153 -4.22 -12.62 14.93
CA ILE A 153 -3.28 -11.49 15.08
C ILE A 153 -2.79 -11.03 13.70
N ARG A 154 -2.51 -11.94 12.77
CA ARG A 154 -2.12 -11.59 11.40
C ARG A 154 -3.20 -10.76 10.70
N GLU A 155 -4.46 -11.17 10.76
CA GLU A 155 -5.57 -10.43 10.16
C GLU A 155 -5.78 -9.04 10.77
N ILE A 156 -5.57 -8.90 12.08
CA ILE A 156 -5.58 -7.60 12.75
C ILE A 156 -4.45 -6.71 12.21
N GLN A 157 -3.23 -7.22 12.10
CA GLN A 157 -2.10 -6.46 11.59
C GLN A 157 -2.31 -6.02 10.13
N GLU A 158 -2.87 -6.88 9.29
CA GLU A 158 -3.23 -6.55 7.91
C GLU A 158 -4.27 -5.43 7.85
N PHE A 159 -5.31 -5.48 8.70
CA PHE A 159 -6.29 -4.40 8.79
C PHE A 159 -5.65 -3.08 9.26
N LEU A 160 -4.80 -3.13 10.27
CA LEU A 160 -4.14 -1.94 10.81
C LEU A 160 -3.19 -1.32 9.79
N ALA A 161 -2.44 -2.13 9.03
CA ALA A 161 -1.61 -1.67 7.94
C ALA A 161 -2.44 -0.99 6.84
N ALA A 162 -3.56 -1.62 6.43
CA ALA A 162 -4.48 -1.07 5.45
C ALA A 162 -5.08 0.27 5.89
N ALA A 163 -5.56 0.36 7.12
CA ALA A 163 -6.12 1.59 7.69
C ALA A 163 -5.07 2.72 7.79
N ALA A 164 -3.85 2.40 8.22
CA ALA A 164 -2.75 3.36 8.30
C ALA A 164 -2.37 3.88 6.92
N VAL A 165 -2.32 3.01 5.89
CA VAL A 165 -2.05 3.43 4.52
C VAL A 165 -3.17 4.28 3.98
N ALA A 166 -4.44 3.87 4.12
CA ALA A 166 -5.59 4.68 3.69
C ALA A 166 -5.55 6.10 4.27
N ARG A 167 -5.21 6.21 5.58
CA ARG A 167 -5.03 7.51 6.21
C ARG A 167 -3.85 8.30 5.65
N SER A 168 -2.71 7.63 5.44
CA SER A 168 -1.49 8.28 4.94
C SER A 168 -1.62 8.78 3.50
N LEU A 169 -2.55 8.21 2.73
CA LEU A 169 -2.86 8.67 1.37
C LEU A 169 -3.62 10.00 1.38
N ARG A 170 -4.38 10.29 2.44
CA ARG A 170 -5.01 11.60 2.60
C ARG A 170 -3.92 12.68 2.69
N HIS A 171 -3.93 13.61 1.75
CA HIS A 171 -2.91 14.65 1.60
C HIS A 171 -1.54 14.16 1.09
N ALA A 172 -1.45 12.90 0.60
CA ALA A 172 -0.27 12.49 -0.15
C ALA A 172 -0.13 13.33 -1.43
N ARG A 173 1.09 13.70 -1.76
CA ARG A 173 1.39 14.58 -2.89
C ARG A 173 2.07 13.80 -4.00
N ILE A 174 1.40 13.67 -5.15
CA ILE A 174 1.94 12.97 -6.31
C ILE A 174 2.28 13.96 -7.40
N GLY A 175 3.57 14.02 -7.78
CA GLY A 175 4.04 14.83 -8.89
C GLY A 175 3.77 14.16 -10.24
N VAL A 176 3.40 14.96 -11.24
CA VAL A 176 3.33 14.55 -12.66
C VAL A 176 4.26 15.43 -13.46
N LEU A 177 5.19 14.82 -14.19
CA LEU A 177 6.20 15.52 -14.99
C LEU A 177 6.16 15.00 -16.45
N PRO A 178 5.83 15.80 -17.47
CA PRO A 178 5.23 17.12 -17.30
C PRO A 178 3.70 17.09 -17.23
N TYR A 179 3.06 16.18 -17.94
CA TYR A 179 1.60 16.00 -18.06
C TYR A 179 1.31 14.58 -18.55
N ARG A 180 0.03 14.14 -18.40
CA ARG A 180 -0.40 12.83 -18.88
C ARG A 180 -0.10 12.61 -20.36
N TYR A 181 0.23 11.38 -20.72
CA TYR A 181 0.56 11.01 -22.09
C TYR A 181 -0.72 10.88 -22.92
N ASP A 182 -0.76 11.54 -24.08
CA ASP A 182 -1.99 11.73 -24.87
C ASP A 182 -2.43 10.48 -25.64
N VAL A 183 -1.52 9.54 -25.89
CA VAL A 183 -1.82 8.29 -26.62
C VAL A 183 -2.17 7.11 -25.70
N MET A 184 -2.08 7.28 -24.39
CA MET A 184 -2.37 6.23 -23.38
C MET A 184 -3.66 6.56 -22.61
N THR A 185 -4.78 6.61 -23.31
CA THR A 185 -6.07 7.06 -22.73
C THR A 185 -6.58 6.19 -21.58
N ASN A 186 -6.15 4.94 -21.50
CA ASN A 186 -6.48 4.01 -20.42
C ASN A 186 -5.76 4.32 -19.09
N THR A 187 -4.73 5.18 -19.11
CA THR A 187 -4.06 5.67 -17.90
C THR A 187 -4.60 7.02 -17.43
N TRP A 188 -5.52 7.62 -18.19
CA TRP A 188 -6.11 8.89 -17.81
C TRP A 188 -7.05 8.70 -16.61
N VAL A 189 -6.95 9.59 -15.68
CA VAL A 189 -7.77 9.62 -14.48
C VAL A 189 -8.24 11.04 -14.20
N ASP A 190 -9.40 11.16 -13.58
CA ASP A 190 -9.86 12.43 -13.05
C ASP A 190 -9.17 12.72 -11.73
N GLU A 191 -8.38 13.79 -11.68
CA GLU A 191 -7.63 14.21 -10.49
C GLU A 191 -8.57 14.62 -9.34
N PHE A 192 -9.77 15.09 -9.67
CA PHE A 192 -10.78 15.39 -8.65
C PHE A 192 -11.30 14.11 -8.00
N ASP A 193 -11.46 13.03 -8.77
CA ASP A 193 -11.80 11.72 -8.22
C ASP A 193 -10.70 11.17 -7.30
N LEU A 194 -9.44 11.33 -7.67
CA LEU A 194 -8.30 10.97 -6.79
C LEU A 194 -8.35 11.76 -5.48
N MET A 195 -8.59 13.05 -5.55
CA MET A 195 -8.69 13.91 -4.37
C MET A 195 -9.91 13.56 -3.51
N SER A 196 -11.08 13.36 -4.11
CA SER A 196 -12.33 13.15 -3.37
C SER A 196 -12.46 11.75 -2.77
N LYS A 197 -12.01 10.70 -3.48
CA LYS A 197 -12.16 9.30 -3.08
C LYS A 197 -10.96 8.78 -2.27
N ILE A 198 -9.74 9.23 -2.61
CA ILE A 198 -8.51 8.76 -1.97
C ILE A 198 -7.92 9.83 -1.06
N GLY A 199 -8.02 11.11 -1.45
CA GLY A 199 -7.62 12.25 -0.64
C GLY A 199 -6.23 12.80 -0.97
N LEU A 200 -5.66 12.42 -2.12
CA LEU A 200 -4.31 12.85 -2.53
C LEU A 200 -4.36 14.13 -3.39
N ASP A 201 -3.23 14.86 -3.40
CA ASP A 201 -3.00 16.05 -4.22
C ASP A 201 -2.15 15.71 -5.44
N VAL A 202 -2.56 16.12 -6.62
CA VAL A 202 -1.75 16.01 -7.85
C VAL A 202 -1.05 17.33 -8.13
N ILE A 203 0.28 17.27 -8.35
CA ILE A 203 1.16 18.42 -8.55
C ILE A 203 1.79 18.33 -9.93
N TYR A 204 1.43 19.22 -10.83
CA TYR A 204 2.03 19.29 -12.16
C TYR A 204 3.38 20.01 -12.13
N ILE A 205 4.39 19.41 -12.75
CA ILE A 205 5.78 19.89 -12.80
C ILE A 205 6.15 20.09 -14.27
N SER A 206 6.38 21.31 -14.68
CA SER A 206 6.73 21.58 -16.09
C SER A 206 8.15 21.14 -16.44
N VAL A 207 8.41 20.86 -17.73
CA VAL A 207 9.76 20.62 -18.25
C VAL A 207 10.68 21.80 -17.95
N GLY A 208 10.15 23.04 -18.00
CA GLY A 208 10.89 24.26 -17.65
C GLY A 208 11.36 24.29 -16.20
N GLN A 209 10.51 23.80 -15.25
CA GLN A 209 10.92 23.66 -13.85
C GLN A 209 12.05 22.62 -13.69
N LEU A 210 11.98 21.49 -14.40
CA LEU A 210 13.02 20.48 -14.36
C LEU A 210 14.32 21.05 -14.97
N ALA A 211 14.25 21.72 -16.12
CA ALA A 211 15.42 22.35 -16.77
C ALA A 211 16.09 23.40 -15.85
N SER A 212 15.30 24.26 -15.22
CA SER A 212 15.81 25.25 -14.26
C SER A 212 16.44 24.58 -13.04
N SER A 213 15.82 23.52 -12.53
CA SER A 213 16.38 22.72 -11.44
C SER A 213 17.72 22.10 -11.85
N ALA A 214 17.79 21.49 -13.06
CA ALA A 214 19.01 20.88 -13.56
C ALA A 214 20.15 21.91 -13.73
N ALA A 215 19.85 23.09 -14.24
CA ALA A 215 20.82 24.19 -14.34
C ALA A 215 21.35 24.67 -12.96
N SER A 216 20.60 24.45 -11.89
CA SER A 216 21.02 24.80 -10.53
C SER A 216 21.83 23.74 -9.81
N VAL A 217 21.97 22.53 -10.37
CA VAL A 217 22.78 21.44 -9.80
C VAL A 217 24.26 21.73 -10.07
N ARG A 218 25.06 21.80 -9.00
CA ARG A 218 26.48 22.10 -9.10
C ARG A 218 27.29 20.90 -9.61
N ASP A 219 28.38 21.16 -10.30
CA ASP A 219 29.24 20.10 -10.85
C ASP A 219 29.83 19.19 -9.75
N GLU A 220 30.10 19.73 -8.57
CA GLU A 220 30.58 18.95 -7.42
C GLU A 220 29.52 17.96 -6.93
N GLU A 221 28.24 18.33 -6.95
CA GLU A 221 27.13 17.45 -6.58
C GLU A 221 27.01 16.30 -7.59
N VAL A 222 27.12 16.61 -8.89
CA VAL A 222 27.10 15.60 -9.97
C VAL A 222 28.27 14.63 -9.80
N LYS A 223 29.50 15.11 -9.62
CA LYS A 223 30.68 14.27 -9.42
C LYS A 223 30.54 13.40 -8.17
N SER A 224 30.17 13.98 -7.05
CA SER A 224 29.94 13.23 -5.81
C SER A 224 28.90 12.14 -5.96
N TYR A 225 27.83 12.39 -6.69
CA TYR A 225 26.81 11.39 -6.98
C TYR A 225 27.37 10.26 -7.86
N VAL A 226 28.09 10.60 -8.93
CA VAL A 226 28.69 9.59 -9.84
C VAL A 226 29.76 8.76 -9.11
N ASP A 227 30.59 9.38 -8.29
CA ASP A 227 31.53 8.68 -7.43
C ASP A 227 30.81 7.71 -6.46
N GLY A 228 29.61 8.07 -6.00
CA GLY A 228 28.71 7.24 -5.19
C GLY A 228 28.14 6.02 -5.92
N LEU A 229 28.24 5.92 -7.26
CA LEU A 229 27.79 4.77 -8.03
C LEU A 229 28.75 3.57 -8.00
N GLN A 230 29.86 3.67 -7.24
CA GLN A 230 30.81 2.58 -7.06
C GLN A 230 30.12 1.28 -6.60
N GLY A 231 30.64 0.14 -7.08
CA GLY A 231 30.09 -1.18 -6.83
C GLY A 231 28.99 -1.61 -7.84
N MET A 232 28.57 -0.74 -8.74
CA MET A 232 27.75 -1.09 -9.91
C MET A 232 28.67 -1.32 -11.14
N HIS A 233 28.18 -2.12 -12.08
CA HIS A 233 28.86 -2.27 -13.36
C HIS A 233 28.45 -1.13 -14.30
N VAL A 234 29.43 -0.43 -14.88
CA VAL A 234 29.17 0.56 -15.94
C VAL A 234 29.53 -0.06 -17.28
N SER A 235 28.58 -0.16 -18.20
CA SER A 235 28.83 -0.68 -19.56
C SER A 235 29.86 0.18 -20.27
N ALA A 236 30.75 -0.44 -21.03
CA ALA A 236 31.73 0.26 -21.86
C ALA A 236 31.09 1.16 -22.95
N GLN A 237 29.80 0.98 -23.24
CA GLN A 237 29.04 1.80 -24.18
C GLN A 237 28.50 3.10 -23.57
N VAL A 238 28.57 3.26 -22.25
CA VAL A 238 28.13 4.50 -21.56
C VAL A 238 29.18 5.58 -21.76
N SER A 239 28.78 6.72 -22.33
CA SER A 239 29.70 7.85 -22.45
C SER A 239 29.84 8.55 -21.07
N PRO A 240 31.07 8.95 -20.66
CA PRO A 240 31.27 9.70 -19.42
C PRO A 240 30.42 10.98 -19.35
N LYS A 241 30.25 11.67 -20.47
CA LYS A 241 29.44 12.90 -20.56
C LYS A 241 27.96 12.58 -20.37
N GLY A 242 27.43 11.53 -21.05
CA GLY A 242 26.05 11.10 -20.88
C GLY A 242 25.72 10.69 -19.45
N LEU A 243 26.65 10.03 -18.76
CA LEU A 243 26.49 9.68 -17.34
C LEU A 243 26.39 10.95 -16.43
N LEU A 244 27.24 11.93 -16.67
CA LEU A 244 27.21 13.18 -15.91
C LEU A 244 25.91 13.97 -16.14
N GLU A 245 25.43 14.05 -17.39
CA GLU A 245 24.17 14.71 -17.70
C GLU A 245 22.97 13.99 -17.11
N ALA A 246 22.92 12.66 -17.22
CA ALA A 246 21.87 11.85 -16.58
C ALA A 246 21.87 12.01 -15.05
N ALA A 247 23.07 12.10 -14.45
CA ALA A 247 23.21 12.37 -13.03
C ALA A 247 22.67 13.76 -12.64
N ARG A 248 22.99 14.80 -13.43
CA ARG A 248 22.50 16.16 -13.22
C ARG A 248 20.98 16.23 -13.25
N ILE A 249 20.36 15.62 -14.29
CA ILE A 249 18.90 15.63 -14.45
C ILE A 249 18.22 14.81 -13.35
N SER A 250 18.80 13.66 -12.99
CA SER A 250 18.29 12.86 -11.90
C SER A 250 18.35 13.60 -10.55
N LEU A 251 19.45 14.30 -10.25
CA LEU A 251 19.57 15.14 -9.06
C LEU A 251 18.58 16.32 -9.06
N ALA A 252 18.25 16.86 -10.24
CA ALA A 252 17.21 17.86 -10.38
C ALA A 252 15.83 17.34 -9.99
N VAL A 253 15.51 16.09 -10.33
CA VAL A 253 14.27 15.41 -9.87
C VAL A 253 14.29 15.31 -8.34
N ALA A 254 15.38 14.86 -7.73
CA ALA A 254 15.48 14.79 -6.26
C ALA A 254 15.21 16.14 -5.57
N LYS A 255 15.72 17.22 -6.16
CA LYS A 255 15.49 18.57 -5.66
C LYS A 255 14.01 18.96 -5.74
N ILE A 256 13.36 18.70 -6.89
CA ILE A 256 11.93 18.97 -7.07
C ILE A 256 11.09 18.15 -6.08
N VAL A 257 11.38 16.85 -5.94
CA VAL A 257 10.70 15.97 -4.96
C VAL A 257 10.76 16.56 -3.56
N LYS A 258 11.94 17.01 -3.13
CA LYS A 258 12.15 17.64 -1.82
C LYS A 258 11.41 18.97 -1.70
N ASP A 259 11.56 19.89 -2.66
CA ASP A 259 11.01 21.24 -2.63
C ASP A 259 9.48 21.23 -2.65
N GLN A 260 8.89 20.31 -3.42
CA GLN A 260 7.44 20.09 -3.54
C GLN A 260 6.88 19.14 -2.47
N ARG A 261 7.73 18.52 -1.64
CA ARG A 261 7.36 17.54 -0.61
C ARG A 261 6.51 16.40 -1.20
N LEU A 262 6.99 15.80 -2.30
CA LEU A 262 6.27 14.75 -2.97
C LEU A 262 6.44 13.40 -2.24
N ASP A 263 5.35 12.64 -2.15
CA ASP A 263 5.36 11.25 -1.71
C ASP A 263 5.64 10.29 -2.88
N ALA A 264 5.29 10.73 -4.09
CA ALA A 264 5.52 9.99 -5.32
C ALA A 264 5.68 10.97 -6.51
N ILE A 265 6.31 10.50 -7.58
CA ILE A 265 6.37 11.25 -8.85
C ILE A 265 6.23 10.27 -10.01
N SER A 266 5.38 10.59 -10.99
CA SER A 266 5.31 9.90 -12.27
C SER A 266 5.95 10.76 -13.35
N ILE A 267 6.97 10.22 -14.03
CA ILE A 267 7.76 10.93 -15.02
C ILE A 267 7.33 10.47 -16.41
N GLY A 268 6.85 11.39 -17.23
CA GLY A 268 6.53 11.15 -18.63
C GLY A 268 7.82 11.08 -19.47
N ASP A 269 8.60 10.07 -19.24
CA ASP A 269 9.93 9.87 -19.80
C ASP A 269 9.93 9.59 -21.31
N CYS A 270 8.79 9.23 -21.89
CA CYS A 270 8.58 9.14 -23.35
C CYS A 270 8.09 10.47 -23.99
N ASN A 271 7.99 11.56 -23.24
CA ASN A 271 7.51 12.83 -23.75
C ASN A 271 8.55 13.57 -24.62
N ASP A 272 8.18 13.92 -25.85
CA ASP A 272 9.07 14.57 -26.82
C ASP A 272 9.62 15.93 -26.35
N GLU A 273 8.83 16.70 -25.58
CA GLU A 273 9.27 17.99 -25.04
C GLU A 273 10.42 17.78 -24.06
N LEU A 274 10.31 16.78 -23.18
CA LEU A 274 11.36 16.43 -22.22
C LEU A 274 12.67 16.11 -22.94
N HIS A 275 12.60 15.27 -24.00
CA HIS A 275 13.76 14.93 -24.82
C HIS A 275 14.31 16.12 -25.59
N THR A 276 13.45 16.97 -26.13
CA THR A 276 13.85 18.16 -26.88
C THR A 276 14.61 19.14 -25.99
N VAL A 277 14.14 19.37 -24.77
CA VAL A 277 14.72 20.35 -23.84
C VAL A 277 15.96 19.82 -23.12
N LEU A 278 15.89 18.59 -22.60
CA LEU A 278 16.93 18.05 -21.72
C LEU A 278 17.94 17.14 -22.44
N LYS A 279 17.61 16.64 -23.62
CA LYS A 279 18.43 15.71 -24.41
C LYS A 279 18.64 14.32 -23.79
N CYS A 280 18.25 14.15 -22.53
CA CYS A 280 18.43 12.92 -21.77
C CYS A 280 17.31 12.78 -20.72
N ARG A 281 16.99 11.57 -20.33
CA ARG A 281 15.94 11.25 -19.34
C ARG A 281 16.50 11.08 -17.94
N PRO A 282 15.73 11.39 -16.86
CA PRO A 282 16.13 11.08 -15.50
C PRO A 282 15.87 9.60 -15.21
N CYS A 283 16.91 8.78 -15.21
CA CYS A 283 16.79 7.32 -15.07
C CYS A 283 17.74 6.70 -14.03
N LEU A 284 18.46 7.52 -13.27
CA LEU A 284 19.41 7.02 -12.27
C LEU A 284 18.78 6.93 -10.89
N TYR A 285 19.13 5.86 -10.17
CA TYR A 285 18.72 5.66 -8.77
C TYR A 285 19.20 6.79 -7.86
N LEU A 286 18.32 7.29 -7.04
CA LEU A 286 18.59 8.38 -6.10
C LEU A 286 18.31 7.92 -4.66
N PRO A 287 19.35 7.66 -3.86
CA PRO A 287 19.17 7.32 -2.44
C PRO A 287 18.32 8.35 -1.69
N SER A 288 18.54 9.64 -1.98
CA SER A 288 17.80 10.76 -1.37
C SER A 288 16.29 10.79 -1.72
N VAL A 289 15.83 10.00 -2.66
CA VAL A 289 14.43 9.84 -3.05
C VAL A 289 13.91 8.50 -2.50
N PHE A 290 14.47 7.40 -2.96
CA PHE A 290 13.95 6.06 -2.66
C PHE A 290 14.12 5.64 -1.19
N GLU A 291 15.21 6.03 -0.53
CA GLU A 291 15.44 5.69 0.89
C GLU A 291 14.59 6.56 1.83
N GLN A 292 13.99 7.65 1.33
CA GLN A 292 12.98 8.43 2.04
C GLN A 292 11.55 7.87 1.87
N GLY A 293 11.39 6.77 1.12
CA GLY A 293 10.09 6.14 0.85
C GLY A 293 9.29 6.80 -0.26
N VAL A 294 9.89 7.70 -1.03
CA VAL A 294 9.28 8.27 -2.23
C VAL A 294 9.38 7.25 -3.37
N VAL A 295 8.30 7.04 -4.09
CA VAL A 295 8.27 6.15 -5.25
C VAL A 295 8.28 6.95 -6.55
N VAL A 296 8.87 6.34 -7.58
CA VAL A 296 8.95 6.94 -8.92
C VAL A 296 8.31 5.99 -9.92
N GLY A 297 7.33 6.49 -10.64
CA GLY A 297 6.70 5.82 -11.78
C GLY A 297 7.10 6.46 -13.10
N SER A 298 6.67 5.86 -14.18
CA SER A 298 6.96 6.29 -15.55
C SER A 298 5.70 6.69 -16.31
N GLU A 299 5.89 7.27 -17.50
CA GLU A 299 4.86 7.59 -18.49
C GLU A 299 3.74 8.52 -17.99
N ALA A 300 4.03 9.30 -16.94
CA ALA A 300 3.07 10.19 -16.28
C ALA A 300 1.77 9.47 -15.84
N ASP A 301 1.81 8.15 -15.65
CA ASP A 301 0.69 7.38 -15.15
C ASP A 301 0.53 7.56 -13.63
N LEU A 302 -0.58 8.21 -13.25
CA LEU A 302 -0.94 8.46 -11.85
C LEU A 302 -1.39 7.19 -11.13
N LEU A 303 -2.10 6.29 -11.81
CA LEU A 303 -2.62 5.07 -11.18
C LEU A 303 -1.51 4.04 -10.95
N GLY A 304 -0.58 3.92 -11.89
CA GLY A 304 0.58 3.04 -11.74
C GLY A 304 1.50 3.48 -10.60
N VAL A 305 1.80 4.78 -10.48
CA VAL A 305 2.62 5.29 -9.38
C VAL A 305 1.87 5.25 -8.03
N LEU A 306 0.54 5.41 -8.03
CA LEU A 306 -0.29 5.25 -6.85
C LEU A 306 -0.27 3.81 -6.35
N ALA A 307 -0.33 2.83 -7.26
CA ALA A 307 -0.18 1.41 -6.91
C ALA A 307 1.17 1.13 -6.25
N GLN A 308 2.27 1.70 -6.78
CA GLN A 308 3.59 1.62 -6.14
C GLN A 308 3.59 2.24 -4.74
N LEU A 309 3.02 3.43 -4.57
CA LEU A 309 2.98 4.14 -3.28
C LEU A 309 2.21 3.33 -2.24
N MET A 310 1.06 2.75 -2.62
CA MET A 310 0.28 1.87 -1.76
C MET A 310 1.09 0.64 -1.34
N LEU A 311 1.71 -0.07 -2.29
CA LEU A 311 2.51 -1.25 -2.01
C LEU A 311 3.74 -0.93 -1.14
N ALA A 312 4.44 0.15 -1.42
CA ALA A 312 5.59 0.59 -0.63
C ALA A 312 5.19 0.89 0.82
N ARG A 313 4.07 1.59 1.04
CA ARG A 313 3.57 1.91 2.38
C ARG A 313 3.02 0.70 3.13
N LEU A 314 2.40 -0.27 2.43
CA LEU A 314 1.90 -1.51 3.04
C LEU A 314 3.04 -2.43 3.50
N SER A 315 4.12 -2.49 2.72
CA SER A 315 5.20 -3.46 2.95
C SER A 315 6.46 -2.89 3.60
N GLY A 316 6.68 -1.58 3.48
CA GLY A 316 7.97 -0.96 3.79
C GLY A 316 9.11 -1.40 2.83
N GLN A 317 8.78 -2.05 1.70
CA GLN A 317 9.72 -2.59 0.73
C GLN A 317 9.81 -1.71 -0.53
N PRO A 318 10.92 -1.78 -1.27
CA PRO A 318 11.00 -1.17 -2.60
C PRO A 318 10.02 -1.80 -3.57
N THR A 319 9.54 -1.00 -4.53
CA THR A 319 8.57 -1.42 -5.55
C THR A 319 9.13 -1.18 -6.95
N LEU A 320 8.69 -1.99 -7.92
CA LEU A 320 8.99 -1.81 -9.34
C LEU A 320 7.74 -1.33 -10.06
N PHE A 321 7.84 -0.22 -10.80
CA PHE A 321 6.88 0.12 -11.84
C PHE A 321 7.12 -0.80 -13.02
N THR A 322 6.09 -1.40 -13.61
CA THR A 322 6.30 -2.46 -14.59
C THR A 322 5.12 -2.62 -15.53
N GLU A 323 5.38 -3.17 -16.70
CA GLU A 323 4.40 -3.71 -17.62
C GLU A 323 4.77 -5.15 -18.00
N ILE A 324 3.84 -5.88 -18.60
CA ILE A 324 4.08 -7.26 -19.02
C ILE A 324 4.59 -7.24 -20.47
N PHE A 325 5.91 -7.34 -20.65
CA PHE A 325 6.53 -7.30 -21.97
C PHE A 325 6.21 -8.52 -22.82
N THR A 326 6.22 -9.72 -22.21
CA THR A 326 5.98 -10.98 -22.90
C THR A 326 5.70 -12.10 -21.90
N TYR A 327 5.39 -13.30 -22.42
CA TYR A 327 5.07 -14.46 -21.61
C TYR A 327 5.66 -15.76 -22.17
N ASP A 328 5.79 -16.75 -21.31
CA ASP A 328 6.07 -18.14 -21.64
C ASP A 328 4.89 -19.00 -21.20
N GLU A 329 4.08 -19.47 -22.15
CA GLU A 329 2.88 -20.26 -21.87
C GLU A 329 3.22 -21.64 -21.27
N GLN A 330 4.32 -22.24 -21.74
CA GLN A 330 4.70 -23.59 -21.29
C GLN A 330 5.15 -23.61 -19.84
N GLN A 331 5.83 -22.55 -19.41
CA GLN A 331 6.35 -22.40 -18.05
C GLN A 331 5.40 -21.63 -17.12
N ASN A 332 4.28 -21.12 -17.66
CA ASN A 332 3.34 -20.26 -16.92
C ASN A 332 4.02 -19.01 -16.34
N GLN A 333 4.83 -18.32 -17.15
CA GLN A 333 5.65 -17.21 -16.73
C GLN A 333 5.34 -15.95 -17.54
N ILE A 334 5.52 -14.79 -16.91
CA ILE A 334 5.52 -13.47 -17.55
C ILE A 334 6.87 -12.81 -17.30
N LEU A 335 7.37 -12.09 -18.30
CA LEU A 335 8.51 -11.19 -18.16
C LEU A 335 7.96 -9.78 -17.99
N VAL A 336 8.21 -9.20 -16.83
CA VAL A 336 7.76 -7.85 -16.48
C VAL A 336 8.95 -6.92 -16.28
N GLY A 337 8.75 -5.66 -16.54
CA GLY A 337 9.78 -4.63 -16.36
C GLY A 337 9.30 -3.30 -16.88
N HIS A 338 10.14 -2.28 -16.76
CA HIS A 338 9.91 -0.96 -17.35
C HIS A 338 11.22 -0.17 -17.41
N PRO A 339 11.44 0.63 -18.47
CA PRO A 339 12.47 1.66 -18.44
C PRO A 339 12.15 2.72 -17.37
N GLY A 340 13.12 3.58 -17.05
CA GLY A 340 12.90 4.68 -16.12
C GLY A 340 13.74 4.63 -14.85
N MET A 341 13.36 5.43 -13.87
CA MET A 341 14.04 5.55 -12.58
C MET A 341 13.46 4.56 -11.57
N HIS A 342 14.26 3.59 -11.14
CA HIS A 342 13.81 2.52 -10.27
C HIS A 342 14.67 2.34 -9.02
N ASP A 343 14.10 1.70 -8.02
CA ASP A 343 14.77 1.38 -6.76
C ASP A 343 15.64 0.12 -6.91
N ILE A 344 16.94 0.30 -6.95
CA ILE A 344 17.91 -0.80 -7.11
C ILE A 344 18.00 -1.76 -5.92
N ARG A 345 17.36 -1.44 -4.78
CA ARG A 345 17.28 -2.35 -3.63
C ARG A 345 16.45 -3.60 -3.92
N LEU A 346 15.72 -3.63 -5.04
CA LEU A 346 15.07 -4.83 -5.58
C LEU A 346 16.07 -5.85 -6.15
N ALA A 347 17.25 -5.42 -6.57
CA ALA A 347 18.32 -6.32 -7.04
C ALA A 347 18.88 -7.18 -5.90
N GLU A 348 19.51 -8.31 -6.23
CA GLU A 348 20.20 -9.16 -5.22
C GLU A 348 21.29 -8.39 -4.48
N SER A 349 22.02 -7.54 -5.20
CA SER A 349 23.10 -6.71 -4.66
C SER A 349 23.35 -5.51 -5.58
N ARG A 350 24.09 -4.54 -5.07
CA ARG A 350 24.54 -3.40 -5.85
C ARG A 350 25.39 -3.81 -7.06
N SER A 351 26.20 -4.86 -6.94
CA SER A 351 27.02 -5.39 -8.04
C SER A 351 26.21 -6.13 -9.12
N ALA A 352 24.94 -6.45 -8.87
CA ALA A 352 24.03 -7.00 -9.88
C ALA A 352 23.35 -5.92 -10.73
N VAL A 353 23.59 -4.64 -10.42
CA VAL A 353 23.07 -3.50 -11.19
C VAL A 353 24.08 -3.10 -12.25
N THR A 354 23.60 -2.92 -13.48
CA THR A 354 24.41 -2.43 -14.61
C THR A 354 23.88 -1.09 -15.10
N ILE A 355 24.75 -0.11 -15.22
CA ILE A 355 24.46 1.16 -15.88
C ILE A 355 24.72 0.96 -17.36
N THR A 356 23.68 1.12 -18.20
CA THR A 356 23.67 0.90 -19.64
C THR A 356 23.30 2.20 -20.36
N PRO A 357 23.63 2.33 -21.66
CA PRO A 357 23.10 3.44 -22.47
C PRO A 357 21.57 3.36 -22.57
N ASP A 358 20.95 4.49 -22.83
CA ASP A 358 19.54 4.54 -23.22
C ASP A 358 19.37 3.94 -24.62
N TYR A 359 18.78 2.75 -24.70
CA TYR A 359 18.58 2.04 -25.97
C TYR A 359 17.38 2.53 -26.77
N GLU A 360 16.43 3.22 -26.16
CA GLU A 360 15.24 3.72 -26.86
C GLU A 360 15.51 5.03 -27.60
N TYR A 361 16.42 5.84 -27.08
CA TYR A 361 16.81 7.11 -27.68
C TYR A 361 18.32 7.15 -27.94
N PRO A 362 18.82 6.31 -28.86
CA PRO A 362 20.25 6.10 -29.09
C PRO A 362 20.87 7.25 -29.92
N LYS A 363 20.69 8.49 -29.49
CA LYS A 363 21.40 9.64 -30.04
C LYS A 363 22.71 9.85 -29.31
N GLU A 364 23.68 10.52 -29.99
CA GLU A 364 24.94 10.91 -29.33
C GLU A 364 24.66 11.60 -28.03
N GLU A 365 25.30 11.08 -26.96
CA GLU A 365 25.15 11.56 -25.58
C GLU A 365 23.77 11.31 -24.94
N ALA A 366 23.00 10.34 -25.47
CA ALA A 366 21.77 9.87 -24.86
C ALA A 366 22.00 9.47 -23.38
N GLY A 367 20.93 9.50 -22.58
CA GLY A 367 20.94 9.16 -21.18
C GLY A 367 21.39 7.72 -20.89
N VAL A 368 21.28 7.34 -19.63
CA VAL A 368 21.65 6.02 -19.16
C VAL A 368 20.53 5.43 -18.31
N TRP A 369 20.45 4.09 -18.29
CA TRP A 369 19.54 3.34 -17.44
C TRP A 369 20.28 2.60 -16.33
N MET A 370 19.53 2.17 -15.35
CA MET A 370 19.98 1.16 -14.40
C MET A 370 19.24 -0.15 -14.67
N ALA A 371 19.91 -1.13 -15.25
CA ALA A 371 19.37 -2.45 -15.54
C ALA A 371 19.70 -3.43 -14.40
N PHE A 372 18.71 -4.19 -13.96
CA PHE A 372 18.86 -5.26 -12.96
C PHE A 372 17.70 -6.25 -13.06
N CYS A 373 17.88 -7.44 -12.48
CA CYS A 373 16.78 -8.37 -12.23
C CYS A 373 16.34 -8.27 -10.78
N VAL A 374 15.04 -8.30 -10.56
CA VAL A 374 14.47 -8.41 -9.20
C VAL A 374 14.95 -9.72 -8.58
N LYS A 375 15.40 -9.66 -7.32
CA LYS A 375 15.83 -10.84 -6.58
C LYS A 375 14.73 -11.89 -6.51
N PRO A 376 15.07 -13.20 -6.63
CA PRO A 376 14.08 -14.29 -6.57
C PRO A 376 13.32 -14.32 -5.25
N GLY A 377 12.08 -14.76 -5.33
CA GLY A 377 11.17 -14.93 -4.19
C GLY A 377 9.73 -14.58 -4.50
N PRO A 378 8.82 -14.73 -3.52
CA PRO A 378 7.43 -14.39 -3.69
C PRO A 378 7.26 -12.89 -3.98
N VAL A 379 6.35 -12.58 -4.90
CA VAL A 379 6.02 -11.20 -5.30
C VAL A 379 4.52 -11.03 -5.43
N THR A 380 4.05 -9.83 -5.16
CA THR A 380 2.68 -9.39 -5.44
C THR A 380 2.70 -8.35 -6.55
N LEU A 381 1.75 -8.45 -7.48
CA LEU A 381 1.48 -7.43 -8.48
C LEU A 381 0.14 -6.76 -8.16
N LEU A 382 0.08 -5.45 -8.33
CA LEU A 382 -1.11 -4.63 -8.19
C LEU A 382 -1.26 -3.72 -9.42
N ALA A 383 -2.42 -3.77 -10.07
CA ALA A 383 -2.86 -2.76 -11.02
C ALA A 383 -4.05 -1.98 -10.46
N ILE A 384 -4.10 -0.70 -10.73
CA ILE A 384 -5.25 0.15 -10.46
C ILE A 384 -5.77 0.65 -11.80
N SER A 385 -7.05 0.45 -12.05
CA SER A 385 -7.75 1.02 -13.20
C SER A 385 -8.88 1.94 -12.73
N SER A 386 -9.34 2.80 -13.62
CA SER A 386 -10.54 3.61 -13.39
C SER A 386 -11.49 3.47 -14.58
N ASP A 387 -12.77 3.42 -14.27
CA ASP A 387 -13.85 3.42 -15.25
C ASP A 387 -14.97 4.40 -14.80
N ARG A 388 -16.17 4.26 -15.36
CA ARG A 388 -17.31 5.11 -15.02
C ARG A 388 -17.83 4.90 -13.60
N ASP A 389 -17.59 3.73 -13.03
CA ASP A 389 -18.04 3.36 -11.69
C ASP A 389 -17.01 3.73 -10.61
N GLY A 390 -15.77 4.06 -11.03
CA GLY A 390 -14.70 4.53 -10.15
C GLY A 390 -13.40 3.76 -10.30
N PHE A 391 -12.70 3.56 -9.17
CA PHE A 391 -11.44 2.83 -9.16
C PHE A 391 -11.65 1.34 -8.94
N HIS A 392 -10.78 0.54 -9.53
CA HIS A 392 -10.76 -0.90 -9.36
C HIS A 392 -9.32 -1.39 -9.12
N PHE A 393 -9.12 -2.25 -8.11
CA PHE A 393 -7.86 -2.89 -7.83
C PHE A 393 -7.87 -4.31 -8.38
N VAL A 394 -6.78 -4.69 -9.06
CA VAL A 394 -6.55 -6.07 -9.47
C VAL A 394 -5.20 -6.51 -8.92
N THR A 395 -5.18 -7.58 -8.15
CA THR A 395 -3.96 -8.08 -7.54
C THR A 395 -3.78 -9.57 -7.77
N THR A 396 -2.54 -9.98 -7.96
CA THR A 396 -2.14 -11.39 -8.05
C THR A 396 -0.80 -11.58 -7.37
N LYS A 397 -0.46 -12.84 -7.11
CA LYS A 397 0.90 -13.19 -6.68
C LYS A 397 1.55 -14.15 -7.66
N GLY A 398 2.86 -14.21 -7.55
CA GLY A 398 3.69 -15.16 -8.25
C GLY A 398 5.03 -15.31 -7.56
N GLU A 399 5.92 -16.02 -8.21
CA GLU A 399 7.30 -16.22 -7.77
C GLU A 399 8.24 -15.57 -8.77
N ALA A 400 9.01 -14.56 -8.35
CA ALA A 400 10.10 -14.02 -9.14
C ALA A 400 11.21 -15.07 -9.22
N LEU A 401 11.61 -15.38 -10.45
CA LEU A 401 12.62 -16.40 -10.74
C LEU A 401 13.96 -15.75 -11.12
N PRO A 402 15.08 -16.47 -11.03
CA PRO A 402 16.35 -16.00 -11.57
C PRO A 402 16.22 -15.65 -13.05
N ALA A 403 16.42 -14.38 -13.42
CA ALA A 403 16.20 -13.89 -14.78
C ALA A 403 17.45 -13.28 -15.41
N LYS A 404 18.64 -13.48 -14.83
CA LYS A 404 19.89 -12.91 -15.31
C LYS A 404 20.13 -13.25 -16.81
N GLY A 405 20.28 -12.20 -17.62
CA GLY A 405 20.50 -12.33 -19.06
C GLY A 405 19.23 -12.54 -19.91
N ARG A 406 18.04 -12.64 -19.32
CA ARG A 406 16.78 -12.76 -20.07
C ARG A 406 16.41 -11.47 -20.79
N LEU A 407 16.55 -10.34 -20.12
CA LEU A 407 16.35 -9.01 -20.68
C LEU A 407 17.56 -8.14 -20.32
N GLN A 408 18.17 -7.54 -21.33
CA GLN A 408 19.27 -6.60 -21.15
C GLN A 408 18.75 -5.17 -21.27
N GLY A 409 19.33 -4.27 -20.49
CA GLY A 409 19.07 -2.85 -20.61
C GLY A 409 17.93 -2.30 -19.75
N TYR A 410 17.10 -3.14 -19.12
CA TYR A 410 15.96 -2.69 -18.30
C TYR A 410 15.90 -3.39 -16.95
N PRO A 411 15.36 -2.73 -15.92
CA PRO A 411 14.89 -3.41 -14.70
C PRO A 411 13.78 -4.39 -15.07
N ASN A 412 13.89 -5.62 -14.57
CA ASN A 412 12.92 -6.65 -14.92
C ASN A 412 12.77 -7.74 -13.86
N ALA A 413 11.68 -8.51 -13.97
CA ALA A 413 11.45 -9.73 -13.23
C ALA A 413 10.83 -10.79 -14.15
N LEU A 414 11.31 -12.04 -14.06
CA LEU A 414 10.63 -13.19 -14.62
C LEU A 414 9.73 -13.77 -13.52
N VAL A 415 8.43 -13.67 -13.69
CA VAL A 415 7.45 -14.05 -12.67
C VAL A 415 6.69 -15.30 -13.11
N LYS A 416 6.77 -16.37 -12.33
CA LYS A 416 5.89 -17.53 -12.46
C LYS A 416 4.58 -17.22 -11.76
N LEU A 417 3.47 -17.22 -12.50
CA LEU A 417 2.15 -16.95 -11.94
C LEU A 417 1.61 -18.16 -11.17
N ASP A 418 0.85 -17.90 -10.12
CA ASP A 418 0.15 -18.93 -9.37
C ASP A 418 -1.07 -19.46 -10.15
N MET A 419 -1.78 -18.61 -10.88
CA MET A 419 -2.89 -18.98 -11.74
C MET A 419 -2.45 -19.28 -13.18
N PRO A 420 -3.22 -20.04 -13.97
CA PRO A 420 -2.93 -20.27 -15.39
C PRO A 420 -2.86 -18.97 -16.19
N LEU A 421 -1.85 -18.82 -17.04
CA LEU A 421 -1.59 -17.62 -17.82
C LEU A 421 -2.80 -17.13 -18.63
N LYS A 422 -3.51 -18.05 -19.32
CA LYS A 422 -4.70 -17.71 -20.11
C LYS A 422 -5.82 -17.15 -19.24
N SER A 423 -6.03 -17.75 -18.06
CA SER A 423 -7.01 -17.27 -17.09
C SER A 423 -6.63 -15.90 -16.54
N PHE A 424 -5.34 -15.67 -16.29
CA PHE A 424 -4.81 -14.36 -15.87
C PHE A 424 -5.15 -13.28 -16.90
N PHE A 425 -4.77 -13.47 -18.18
CA PHE A 425 -5.03 -12.47 -19.21
C PHE A 425 -6.54 -12.31 -19.50
N ALA A 426 -7.32 -13.39 -19.46
CA ALA A 426 -8.77 -13.29 -19.61
C ALA A 426 -9.42 -12.45 -18.51
N ALA A 427 -8.99 -12.65 -17.26
CA ALA A 427 -9.51 -11.91 -16.12
C ALA A 427 -9.09 -10.44 -16.13
N THR A 428 -7.81 -10.15 -16.38
CA THR A 428 -7.27 -8.77 -16.41
C THR A 428 -7.89 -7.94 -17.54
N THR A 429 -8.06 -8.55 -18.73
CA THR A 429 -8.73 -7.87 -19.85
C THR A 429 -10.22 -7.68 -19.63
N ALA A 430 -10.89 -8.61 -18.96
CA ALA A 430 -12.32 -8.46 -18.64
C ALA A 430 -12.58 -7.32 -17.65
N VAL A 431 -11.67 -7.10 -16.71
CA VAL A 431 -11.72 -5.98 -15.75
C VAL A 431 -11.26 -4.66 -16.41
N GLY A 432 -10.48 -4.73 -17.50
CA GLY A 432 -9.93 -3.55 -18.16
C GLY A 432 -8.75 -2.95 -17.39
N THR A 433 -7.84 -3.78 -16.88
CA THR A 433 -6.61 -3.26 -16.26
C THR A 433 -5.80 -2.44 -17.25
N THR A 434 -5.06 -1.44 -16.76
CA THR A 434 -4.04 -0.77 -17.56
C THR A 434 -2.88 -1.72 -17.86
N GLN A 435 -1.98 -1.34 -18.77
CA GLN A 435 -0.75 -2.10 -19.01
C GLN A 435 0.21 -2.03 -17.82
N HIS A 436 0.09 -1.02 -16.96
CA HIS A 436 1.02 -0.79 -15.85
C HIS A 436 0.61 -1.51 -14.58
N TRP A 437 1.61 -2.10 -13.97
CA TRP A 437 1.51 -2.82 -12.70
C TRP A 437 2.59 -2.32 -11.75
N ALA A 438 2.32 -2.35 -10.48
CA ALA A 438 3.34 -2.25 -9.45
C ALA A 438 3.68 -3.64 -8.92
N LEU A 439 4.97 -3.94 -8.78
CA LEU A 439 5.46 -5.20 -8.20
C LEU A 439 6.16 -4.91 -6.87
N VAL A 440 5.92 -5.78 -5.89
CA VAL A 440 6.57 -5.72 -4.57
C VAL A 440 6.94 -7.14 -4.09
N PRO A 441 8.05 -7.33 -3.37
CA PRO A 441 8.35 -8.60 -2.71
C PRO A 441 7.32 -8.95 -1.63
N GLY A 442 6.97 -10.23 -1.52
CA GLY A 442 6.03 -10.78 -0.53
C GLY A 442 4.61 -11.01 -1.07
N ASP A 443 3.73 -11.56 -0.21
CA ASP A 443 2.30 -11.75 -0.50
C ASP A 443 1.48 -10.73 0.29
N LEU A 444 0.96 -9.72 -0.40
CA LEU A 444 0.18 -8.62 0.19
C LEU A 444 -1.29 -8.64 -0.23
N ARG A 445 -1.76 -9.64 -0.95
CA ARG A 445 -3.13 -9.67 -1.52
C ARG A 445 -4.23 -9.46 -0.47
N ALA A 446 -4.11 -10.11 0.68
CA ALA A 446 -5.07 -9.95 1.78
C ALA A 446 -5.07 -8.51 2.33
N THR A 447 -3.90 -7.90 2.48
CA THR A 447 -3.77 -6.52 2.97
C THR A 447 -4.28 -5.52 1.92
N ILE A 448 -4.00 -5.76 0.63
CA ILE A 448 -4.51 -4.95 -0.50
C ILE A 448 -6.05 -5.00 -0.53
N SER A 449 -6.64 -6.19 -0.38
CA SER A 449 -8.10 -6.33 -0.31
C SER A 449 -8.71 -5.56 0.87
N LYS A 450 -8.07 -5.59 2.03
CA LYS A 450 -8.50 -4.80 3.19
C LYS A 450 -8.34 -3.28 2.93
N LEU A 451 -7.25 -2.86 2.27
CA LEU A 451 -7.07 -1.46 1.87
C LEU A 451 -8.15 -0.99 0.90
N ALA A 452 -8.43 -1.77 -0.14
CA ALA A 452 -9.49 -1.49 -1.09
C ALA A 452 -10.85 -1.35 -0.40
N TYR A 453 -11.16 -2.28 0.51
CA TYR A 453 -12.39 -2.22 1.29
C TYR A 453 -12.49 -0.96 2.16
N VAL A 454 -11.40 -0.57 2.84
CA VAL A 454 -11.33 0.66 3.65
C VAL A 454 -11.54 1.90 2.78
N LEU A 455 -10.94 1.94 1.59
CA LEU A 455 -11.10 3.05 0.63
C LEU A 455 -12.46 3.01 -0.08
N GLY A 456 -13.18 1.90 -0.01
CA GLY A 456 -14.44 1.73 -0.72
C GLY A 456 -14.28 1.48 -2.21
N ILE A 457 -13.17 0.83 -2.58
CA ILE A 457 -12.77 0.48 -3.94
C ILE A 457 -12.96 -1.03 -4.12
N ASP A 458 -13.46 -1.44 -5.28
CA ASP A 458 -13.58 -2.86 -5.62
C ASP A 458 -12.20 -3.48 -5.87
N CYS A 459 -12.03 -4.73 -5.44
CA CYS A 459 -10.77 -5.45 -5.57
C CYS A 459 -10.98 -6.86 -6.10
N THR A 460 -10.34 -7.17 -7.20
CA THR A 460 -10.26 -8.53 -7.75
C THR A 460 -8.92 -9.16 -7.36
N ILE A 461 -8.99 -10.25 -6.59
CA ILE A 461 -7.83 -11.09 -6.29
C ILE A 461 -7.78 -12.21 -7.31
N LEU A 462 -6.73 -12.25 -8.11
CA LEU A 462 -6.50 -13.29 -9.10
C LEU A 462 -5.70 -14.44 -8.46
N ASP A 463 -6.42 -15.47 -8.00
CA ASP A 463 -5.89 -16.67 -7.38
C ASP A 463 -6.08 -17.91 -8.24
N LYS A 464 -5.44 -19.02 -7.84
CA LYS A 464 -5.82 -20.35 -8.36
C LYS A 464 -7.30 -20.58 -8.03
N ALA A 465 -8.06 -20.95 -9.06
CA ALA A 465 -9.41 -21.45 -8.89
C ALA A 465 -9.42 -22.77 -8.09
#